data_295f80f1f90f988451b6eae60b56b398
#
_entry.id   295f80f1f90f988451b6eae60b56b398
#
_cell.length_a   1.000
_cell.length_b   1.000
_cell.length_c   1.000
_cell.angle_alpha   90.00
_cell.angle_beta   90.00
_cell.angle_gamma   90.00
#
_symmetry.space_group_name_H-M   'P 1'
#
loop_
_entity.id
_entity.type
_entity.pdbx_description
1 polymer ?
#
loop_
_entity_poly.entity_id
_entity_poly.type
_entity_poly.pdbx_seq_one_letter_code
_entity_poly.pdbx_strand_id
1 'polypeptide(L)'
;MKTLLSHRSIRKYQNRPIEKEILDEILKAVQAAPNWVNLQHISAIVVQEQQRREKFAELCGGQKHIAQAPVFLVFCADFYRTWLACKEKGQEFDSVVSQIDNLIVGANEVGIALGTAVVTAESFGLGTVPIGDIQLHAFEAIWELNLLKYVVPMLGLCVGYPAEEPGQKPRLPKEAVCFEGKYNSDLKGLLKQYDEQYAVYLRERPWNSRVGDWTGMAADFYRPPYCHYPEVPEMLAQQGFLSQR
;
A
#
# COMPACT_ATOMS: atom_id res chain seq x y z
N MET A 1 -10.33 9.92 -16.05
CA MET A 1 -11.53 9.29 -15.47
C MET A 1 -11.60 7.78 -15.75
N LYS A 2 -11.48 7.33 -17.00
CA LYS A 2 -11.54 5.90 -17.37
C LYS A 2 -10.50 5.06 -16.59
N THR A 3 -9.25 5.49 -16.49
CA THR A 3 -8.17 4.82 -15.75
C THR A 3 -8.55 4.53 -14.30
N LEU A 4 -9.03 5.53 -13.56
CA LEU A 4 -9.44 5.40 -12.16
C LEU A 4 -10.56 4.37 -11.94
N LEU A 5 -11.53 4.35 -12.86
CA LEU A 5 -12.70 3.47 -12.74
C LEU A 5 -12.46 2.05 -13.27
N SER A 6 -11.37 1.84 -14.03
CA SER A 6 -11.03 0.55 -14.61
C SER A 6 -9.89 -0.18 -13.89
N HIS A 7 -9.45 0.31 -12.73
CA HIS A 7 -8.38 -0.31 -11.95
C HIS A 7 -8.59 -1.81 -11.72
N ARG A 8 -7.53 -2.58 -11.94
CA ARG A 8 -7.44 -4.03 -11.68
C ARG A 8 -6.08 -4.36 -11.09
N SER A 9 -6.06 -5.14 -10.04
CA SER A 9 -4.79 -5.64 -9.48
C SER A 9 -4.16 -6.66 -10.41
N ILE A 10 -3.03 -6.32 -11.03
CA ILE A 10 -2.27 -7.16 -11.96
C ILE A 10 -1.19 -7.93 -11.20
N ARG A 11 -1.15 -9.25 -11.37
CA ARG A 11 -0.19 -10.15 -10.71
C ARG A 11 0.61 -11.02 -11.66
N LYS A 12 0.41 -10.87 -12.99
CA LYS A 12 1.25 -11.47 -14.02
C LYS A 12 1.76 -10.37 -14.93
N TYR A 13 3.05 -10.35 -15.13
CA TYR A 13 3.74 -9.32 -15.89
C TYR A 13 4.47 -9.92 -17.08
N GLN A 14 4.56 -9.16 -18.17
CA GLN A 14 5.43 -9.47 -19.28
C GLN A 14 6.89 -9.37 -18.84
N ASN A 15 7.75 -10.20 -19.41
CA ASN A 15 9.20 -10.07 -19.22
C ASN A 15 9.72 -8.90 -20.09
N ARG A 16 9.33 -7.70 -19.70
CA ARG A 16 9.67 -6.45 -20.38
C ARG A 16 10.01 -5.39 -19.33
N PRO A 17 11.18 -4.73 -19.43
CA PRO A 17 11.49 -3.59 -18.55
C PRO A 17 10.54 -2.43 -18.81
N ILE A 18 10.38 -1.58 -17.80
CA ILE A 18 9.71 -0.28 -17.94
C ILE A 18 10.75 0.69 -18.46
N GLU A 19 10.38 1.49 -19.46
CA GLU A 19 11.21 2.56 -20.00
C GLU A 19 11.54 3.57 -18.90
N LYS A 20 12.79 4.03 -18.87
CA LYS A 20 13.28 4.93 -17.83
C LYS A 20 12.42 6.19 -17.73
N GLU A 21 12.03 6.74 -18.87
CA GLU A 21 11.21 7.95 -18.97
C GLU A 21 9.82 7.76 -18.30
N ILE A 22 9.21 6.60 -18.49
CA ILE A 22 7.92 6.26 -17.86
C ILE A 22 8.08 6.13 -16.34
N LEU A 23 9.14 5.44 -15.89
CA LEU A 23 9.42 5.32 -14.46
C LEU A 23 9.70 6.69 -13.83
N ASP A 24 10.46 7.53 -14.49
CA ASP A 24 10.75 8.89 -14.04
C ASP A 24 9.47 9.73 -13.92
N GLU A 25 8.51 9.60 -14.85
CA GLU A 25 7.22 10.29 -14.76
C GLU A 25 6.36 9.79 -13.59
N ILE A 26 6.37 8.47 -13.32
CA ILE A 26 5.70 7.92 -12.15
C ILE A 26 6.31 8.50 -10.86
N LEU A 27 7.63 8.55 -10.75
CA LEU A 27 8.34 9.07 -9.57
C LEU A 27 8.13 10.59 -9.41
N LYS A 28 8.09 11.35 -10.49
CA LYS A 28 7.73 12.79 -10.45
C LYS A 28 6.32 13.01 -9.94
N ALA A 29 5.36 12.18 -10.38
CA ALA A 29 3.99 12.25 -9.90
C ALA A 29 3.89 11.92 -8.41
N VAL A 30 4.63 10.91 -7.93
CA VAL A 30 4.76 10.60 -6.50
C VAL A 30 5.30 11.79 -5.72
N GLN A 31 6.34 12.43 -6.21
CA GLN A 31 6.95 13.62 -5.58
C GLN A 31 5.97 14.82 -5.55
N ALA A 32 5.14 14.96 -6.58
CA ALA A 32 4.16 16.03 -6.69
C ALA A 32 2.86 15.78 -5.89
N ALA A 33 2.72 14.61 -5.27
CA ALA A 33 1.52 14.24 -4.52
C ALA A 33 1.28 15.22 -3.34
N PRO A 34 0.01 15.54 -3.04
CA PRO A 34 -0.32 16.39 -1.89
C PRO A 34 0.20 15.80 -0.59
N ASN A 35 0.71 16.66 0.29
CA ASN A 35 1.24 16.28 1.59
C ASN A 35 0.90 17.31 2.66
N TRP A 36 1.03 16.94 3.94
CA TRP A 36 0.68 17.80 5.07
C TRP A 36 1.71 18.91 5.25
N VAL A 37 1.26 20.15 5.24
CA VAL A 37 2.04 21.41 5.46
C VAL A 37 3.38 21.46 4.71
N ASN A 38 3.48 20.77 3.59
CA ASN A 38 4.67 20.68 2.75
C ASN A 38 5.91 20.05 3.44
N LEU A 39 5.71 19.22 4.45
CA LEU A 39 6.84 18.54 5.14
C LEU A 39 7.29 17.24 4.43
N GLN A 40 6.47 16.72 3.49
CA GLN A 40 6.87 15.68 2.54
C GLN A 40 7.39 14.40 3.24
N HIS A 41 6.60 13.83 4.16
CA HIS A 41 6.98 12.66 4.97
C HIS A 41 6.89 11.33 4.21
N ILE A 42 7.22 11.31 2.94
CA ILE A 42 7.26 10.08 2.14
C ILE A 42 8.63 9.87 1.50
N SER A 43 9.02 8.61 1.38
CA SER A 43 10.07 8.17 0.46
C SER A 43 9.57 6.99 -0.35
N ALA A 44 9.93 6.97 -1.64
CA ALA A 44 9.68 5.84 -2.53
C ALA A 44 11.01 5.23 -2.94
N ILE A 45 11.23 3.95 -2.62
CA ILE A 45 12.45 3.22 -2.95
C ILE A 45 12.18 2.31 -4.13
N VAL A 46 12.97 2.44 -5.18
CA VAL A 46 12.85 1.67 -6.42
C VAL A 46 13.70 0.42 -6.34
N VAL A 47 13.08 -0.76 -6.43
CA VAL A 47 13.74 -2.06 -6.43
C VAL A 47 13.58 -2.67 -7.82
N GLN A 48 14.66 -2.66 -8.62
CA GLN A 48 14.71 -3.23 -9.97
C GLN A 48 15.59 -4.47 -10.06
N GLU A 49 16.53 -4.63 -9.16
CA GLU A 49 17.44 -5.77 -9.12
C GLU A 49 16.67 -7.08 -8.84
N GLN A 50 16.87 -8.09 -9.68
CA GLN A 50 16.11 -9.34 -9.64
C GLN A 50 16.24 -10.04 -8.27
N GLN A 51 17.46 -10.18 -7.75
CA GLN A 51 17.68 -10.85 -6.46
C GLN A 51 16.98 -10.14 -5.31
N ARG A 52 16.96 -8.80 -5.32
CA ARG A 52 16.24 -8.02 -4.30
C ARG A 52 14.73 -8.18 -4.41
N ARG A 53 14.19 -8.21 -5.63
CA ARG A 53 12.74 -8.46 -5.82
C ARG A 53 12.35 -9.88 -5.38
N GLU A 54 13.20 -10.88 -5.61
CA GLU A 54 13.02 -12.24 -5.08
C GLU A 54 13.03 -12.25 -3.56
N LYS A 55 13.98 -11.54 -2.94
CA LYS A 55 14.01 -11.39 -1.49
C LYS A 55 12.74 -10.73 -0.94
N PHE A 56 12.26 -9.64 -1.56
CA PHE A 56 10.99 -9.04 -1.16
C PHE A 56 9.77 -9.93 -1.41
N ALA A 57 9.79 -10.77 -2.45
CA ALA A 57 8.74 -11.76 -2.65
C ALA A 57 8.64 -12.75 -1.48
N GLU A 58 9.78 -13.20 -0.94
CA GLU A 58 9.85 -14.02 0.27
C GLU A 58 9.33 -13.27 1.50
N LEU A 59 9.87 -12.08 1.77
CA LEU A 59 9.49 -11.24 2.91
C LEU A 59 8.01 -10.85 2.92
N CYS A 60 7.40 -10.75 1.75
CA CYS A 60 5.97 -10.48 1.60
C CYS A 60 5.13 -11.77 1.50
N GLY A 61 5.50 -12.85 2.19
CA GLY A 61 4.69 -14.06 2.29
C GLY A 61 4.70 -14.94 1.03
N GLY A 62 5.78 -14.95 0.27
CA GLY A 62 5.95 -15.79 -0.93
C GLY A 62 5.19 -15.28 -2.16
N GLN A 63 4.92 -13.99 -2.24
CA GLN A 63 4.17 -13.36 -3.35
C GLN A 63 5.01 -13.27 -4.62
N LYS A 64 5.00 -14.33 -5.43
CA LYS A 64 5.83 -14.49 -6.65
C LYS A 64 5.72 -13.34 -7.65
N HIS A 65 4.61 -12.63 -7.71
CA HIS A 65 4.42 -11.50 -8.60
C HIS A 65 5.32 -10.29 -8.27
N ILE A 66 5.86 -10.19 -7.06
CA ILE A 66 6.87 -9.18 -6.71
C ILE A 66 8.17 -9.46 -7.47
N ALA A 67 8.62 -10.71 -7.51
CA ALA A 67 9.80 -11.12 -8.28
C ALA A 67 9.58 -11.01 -9.80
N GLN A 68 8.35 -11.19 -10.27
CA GLN A 68 8.00 -11.15 -11.70
C GLN A 68 7.82 -9.73 -12.23
N ALA A 69 7.39 -8.79 -11.40
CA ALA A 69 7.25 -7.39 -11.81
C ALA A 69 8.63 -6.79 -12.13
N PRO A 70 8.82 -6.05 -13.24
CA PRO A 70 10.10 -5.42 -13.57
C PRO A 70 10.51 -4.36 -12.54
N VAL A 71 9.55 -3.75 -11.84
CA VAL A 71 9.77 -2.76 -10.79
C VAL A 71 8.90 -3.07 -9.57
N PHE A 72 9.53 -3.04 -8.40
CA PHE A 72 8.87 -3.02 -7.11
C PHE A 72 9.21 -1.71 -6.40
N LEU A 73 8.20 -0.90 -6.09
CA LEU A 73 8.36 0.34 -5.33
C LEU A 73 8.00 0.06 -3.87
N VAL A 74 8.82 0.54 -2.94
CA VAL A 74 8.48 0.52 -1.50
C VAL A 74 8.27 1.95 -1.03
N PHE A 75 7.07 2.23 -0.53
CA PHE A 75 6.68 3.52 0.03
C PHE A 75 6.87 3.49 1.54
N CYS A 76 7.64 4.46 2.04
CA CYS A 76 7.95 4.61 3.45
C CYS A 76 7.36 5.91 4.00
N ALA A 77 6.82 5.85 5.23
CA ALA A 77 6.67 7.05 6.03
C ALA A 77 8.06 7.48 6.50
N ASP A 78 8.49 8.68 6.13
CA ASP A 78 9.86 9.15 6.28
C ASP A 78 9.90 10.50 7.02
N PHE A 79 10.21 10.44 8.29
CA PHE A 79 10.38 11.61 9.17
C PHE A 79 11.87 11.95 9.42
N TYR A 80 12.79 11.21 8.81
CA TYR A 80 14.22 11.45 9.00
C TYR A 80 14.66 12.85 8.53
N ARG A 81 14.10 13.33 7.42
CA ARG A 81 14.38 14.69 6.92
C ARG A 81 13.92 15.77 7.90
N THR A 82 12.75 15.56 8.52
CA THR A 82 12.22 16.48 9.55
C THR A 82 13.07 16.44 10.81
N TRP A 83 13.54 15.25 11.21
CA TRP A 83 14.49 15.11 12.30
C TRP A 83 15.79 15.88 12.03
N LEU A 84 16.38 15.77 10.82
CA LEU A 84 17.57 16.52 10.44
C LEU A 84 17.35 18.03 10.55
N ALA A 85 16.19 18.53 10.08
CA ALA A 85 15.86 19.94 10.17
C ALA A 85 15.71 20.41 11.64
N CYS A 86 15.04 19.64 12.48
CA CYS A 86 14.91 19.91 13.91
C CYS A 86 16.28 19.94 14.61
N LYS A 87 17.12 18.94 14.33
CA LYS A 87 18.49 18.87 14.87
C LYS A 87 19.34 20.08 14.50
N GLU A 88 19.27 20.50 13.25
CA GLU A 88 19.99 21.69 12.76
C GLU A 88 19.55 22.98 13.49
N LYS A 89 18.26 23.06 13.84
CA LYS A 89 17.68 24.20 14.55
C LYS A 89 17.72 24.06 16.10
N GLY A 90 18.33 23.00 16.61
CA GLY A 90 18.41 22.74 18.05
C GLY A 90 17.06 22.42 18.70
N GLN A 91 16.11 21.89 17.92
CA GLN A 91 14.79 21.50 18.40
C GLN A 91 14.75 20.03 18.77
N GLU A 92 14.00 19.69 19.80
CA GLU A 92 13.69 18.32 20.20
C GLU A 92 12.71 17.69 19.20
N PHE A 93 12.88 16.40 18.90
CA PHE A 93 12.05 15.69 17.92
C PHE A 93 11.49 14.35 18.42
N ASP A 94 12.20 13.63 19.27
CA ASP A 94 11.84 12.26 19.67
C ASP A 94 10.48 12.19 20.39
N SER A 95 10.19 13.14 21.27
CA SER A 95 8.90 13.21 21.98
C SER A 95 7.74 13.61 21.06
N VAL A 96 8.04 14.35 19.99
CA VAL A 96 7.03 14.78 19.01
C VAL A 96 6.69 13.65 18.06
N VAL A 97 7.69 12.99 17.45
CA VAL A 97 7.46 11.93 16.46
C VAL A 97 6.82 10.69 17.09
N SER A 98 6.98 10.50 18.41
CA SER A 98 6.36 9.39 19.13
C SER A 98 4.83 9.52 19.28
N GLN A 99 4.27 10.69 18.99
CA GLN A 99 2.81 10.87 19.01
C GLN A 99 2.15 10.13 17.85
N ILE A 100 1.03 9.46 18.12
CA ILE A 100 0.31 8.62 17.15
C ILE A 100 -0.16 9.40 15.91
N ASP A 101 -0.46 10.69 16.04
CA ASP A 101 -0.88 11.55 14.94
C ASP A 101 0.18 11.66 13.84
N ASN A 102 1.47 11.66 14.19
CA ASN A 102 2.55 11.67 13.20
C ASN A 102 2.56 10.38 12.35
N LEU A 103 2.33 9.22 12.97
CA LEU A 103 2.19 7.97 12.22
C LEU A 103 0.97 8.01 11.28
N ILE A 104 -0.15 8.58 11.74
CA ILE A 104 -1.35 8.77 10.92
C ILE A 104 -1.05 9.70 9.73
N VAL A 105 -0.34 10.80 9.96
CA VAL A 105 0.09 11.72 8.89
C VAL A 105 0.97 10.98 7.87
N GLY A 106 1.99 10.25 8.31
CA GLY A 106 2.86 9.47 7.43
C GLY A 106 2.10 8.42 6.63
N ALA A 107 1.17 7.70 7.26
CA ALA A 107 0.33 6.71 6.58
C ALA A 107 -0.58 7.36 5.52
N ASN A 108 -1.17 8.53 5.80
CA ASN A 108 -2.00 9.26 4.86
C ASN A 108 -1.19 9.72 3.63
N GLU A 109 0.00 10.30 3.85
CA GLU A 109 0.86 10.75 2.75
C GLU A 109 1.34 9.57 1.88
N VAL A 110 1.71 8.44 2.48
CA VAL A 110 2.05 7.21 1.75
C VAL A 110 0.85 6.72 0.92
N GLY A 111 -0.37 6.72 1.48
CA GLY A 111 -1.57 6.33 0.75
C GLY A 111 -1.86 7.23 -0.46
N ILE A 112 -1.70 8.54 -0.32
CA ILE A 112 -1.86 9.52 -1.40
C ILE A 112 -0.81 9.30 -2.49
N ALA A 113 0.46 9.17 -2.10
CA ALA A 113 1.57 8.97 -3.03
C ALA A 113 1.45 7.65 -3.80
N LEU A 114 1.08 6.55 -3.12
CA LEU A 114 0.84 5.25 -3.75
C LEU A 114 -0.35 5.32 -4.71
N GLY A 115 -1.46 5.94 -4.33
CA GLY A 115 -2.61 6.14 -5.21
C GLY A 115 -2.25 6.94 -6.46
N THR A 116 -1.41 7.97 -6.30
CA THR A 116 -0.88 8.77 -7.42
C THR A 116 -0.02 7.90 -8.34
N ALA A 117 0.89 7.07 -7.78
CA ALA A 117 1.72 6.15 -8.56
C ALA A 117 0.89 5.15 -9.36
N VAL A 118 -0.15 4.56 -8.75
CA VAL A 118 -1.07 3.62 -9.41
C VAL A 118 -1.73 4.27 -10.62
N VAL A 119 -2.35 5.45 -10.43
CA VAL A 119 -3.06 6.15 -11.51
C VAL A 119 -2.09 6.55 -12.64
N THR A 120 -0.91 7.04 -12.28
CA THR A 120 0.10 7.44 -13.26
C THR A 120 0.60 6.24 -14.04
N ALA A 121 0.99 5.14 -13.38
CA ALA A 121 1.45 3.92 -14.04
C ALA A 121 0.37 3.35 -15.00
N GLU A 122 -0.87 3.26 -14.53
CA GLU A 122 -1.98 2.75 -15.33
C GLU A 122 -2.35 3.67 -16.50
N SER A 123 -2.09 4.97 -16.42
CA SER A 123 -2.28 5.90 -17.54
C SER A 123 -1.29 5.65 -18.70
N PHE A 124 -0.13 5.06 -18.40
CA PHE A 124 0.84 4.58 -19.39
C PHE A 124 0.58 3.14 -19.86
N GLY A 125 -0.54 2.52 -19.49
CA GLY A 125 -0.89 1.16 -19.85
C GLY A 125 -0.14 0.08 -19.04
N LEU A 126 0.52 0.46 -17.94
CA LEU A 126 1.11 -0.48 -17.00
C LEU A 126 0.04 -1.08 -16.09
N GLY A 127 0.33 -2.26 -15.56
CA GLY A 127 -0.47 -2.89 -14.52
C GLY A 127 0.18 -2.75 -13.16
N THR A 128 -0.65 -2.65 -12.12
CA THR A 128 -0.19 -2.43 -10.75
C THR A 128 -0.86 -3.37 -9.76
N VAL A 129 -0.19 -3.64 -8.63
CA VAL A 129 -0.81 -4.20 -7.43
C VAL A 129 -0.11 -3.70 -6.18
N PRO A 130 -0.84 -3.05 -5.25
CA PRO A 130 -0.32 -2.70 -3.93
C PRO A 130 -0.06 -3.95 -3.07
N ILE A 131 1.01 -3.90 -2.26
CA ILE A 131 1.48 -4.98 -1.39
C ILE A 131 1.51 -4.49 0.06
N GLY A 132 0.54 -4.96 0.88
CA GLY A 132 0.51 -4.67 2.32
C GLY A 132 1.53 -5.49 3.11
N ASP A 133 1.81 -6.71 2.66
CA ASP A 133 2.65 -7.69 3.37
C ASP A 133 4.14 -7.31 3.43
N ILE A 134 4.54 -6.13 2.96
CA ILE A 134 5.85 -5.54 3.25
C ILE A 134 6.10 -5.40 4.77
N GLN A 135 5.03 -5.39 5.56
CA GLN A 135 5.06 -5.31 7.02
C GLN A 135 5.13 -6.68 7.71
N LEU A 136 5.03 -7.77 6.96
CA LEU A 136 5.01 -9.13 7.53
C LEU A 136 6.34 -9.49 8.20
N HIS A 137 7.46 -9.12 7.57
CA HIS A 137 8.83 -9.20 8.08
C HIS A 137 9.45 -7.80 8.06
N ALA A 138 8.93 -6.95 8.95
CA ALA A 138 9.21 -5.51 8.93
C ALA A 138 10.68 -5.19 9.22
N PHE A 139 11.31 -5.94 10.12
CA PHE A 139 12.73 -5.73 10.46
C PHE A 139 13.66 -6.10 9.31
N GLU A 140 13.41 -7.23 8.63
CA GLU A 140 14.18 -7.60 7.46
C GLU A 140 13.98 -6.61 6.31
N ALA A 141 12.77 -6.09 6.13
CA ALA A 141 12.49 -5.06 5.13
C ALA A 141 13.27 -3.76 5.41
N ILE A 142 13.36 -3.33 6.68
CA ILE A 142 14.17 -2.19 7.12
C ILE A 142 15.65 -2.44 6.82
N TRP A 143 16.16 -3.61 7.17
CA TRP A 143 17.55 -3.96 6.93
C TRP A 143 17.88 -4.03 5.44
N GLU A 144 17.04 -4.70 4.65
CA GLU A 144 17.21 -4.86 3.19
C GLU A 144 17.19 -3.51 2.44
N LEU A 145 16.42 -2.56 2.93
CA LEU A 145 16.31 -1.22 2.37
C LEU A 145 17.30 -0.22 3.00
N ASN A 146 18.07 -0.63 4.02
CA ASN A 146 18.96 0.23 4.80
C ASN A 146 18.22 1.48 5.33
N LEU A 147 17.01 1.27 5.89
CA LEU A 147 16.21 2.35 6.43
C LEU A 147 16.81 2.84 7.76
N LEU A 148 16.81 4.16 7.91
CA LEU A 148 17.29 4.81 9.12
C LEU A 148 16.16 4.93 10.14
N LYS A 149 16.49 5.28 11.40
CA LYS A 149 15.51 5.67 12.43
C LYS A 149 14.56 6.72 11.85
N TYR A 150 13.30 6.69 12.22
CA TYR A 150 12.19 7.53 11.75
C TYR A 150 11.72 7.25 10.30
N VAL A 151 12.15 6.14 9.69
CA VAL A 151 11.68 5.71 8.37
C VAL A 151 11.03 4.33 8.49
N VAL A 152 9.76 4.22 8.11
CA VAL A 152 8.95 2.99 8.26
C VAL A 152 8.44 2.53 6.90
N PRO A 153 8.69 1.26 6.48
CA PRO A 153 8.11 0.71 5.26
C PRO A 153 6.61 0.48 5.48
N MET A 154 5.78 1.11 4.65
CA MET A 154 4.34 1.07 4.81
C MET A 154 3.63 0.21 3.77
N LEU A 155 3.93 0.42 2.49
CA LEU A 155 3.29 -0.27 1.37
C LEU A 155 4.29 -0.53 0.25
N GLY A 156 4.14 -1.68 -0.41
CA GLY A 156 4.80 -1.98 -1.68
C GLY A 156 3.88 -1.74 -2.87
N LEU A 157 4.44 -1.58 -4.07
CA LEU A 157 3.71 -1.52 -5.33
C LEU A 157 4.49 -2.26 -6.42
N CYS A 158 3.92 -3.34 -6.96
CA CYS A 158 4.43 -3.94 -8.19
C CYS A 158 3.95 -3.13 -9.38
N VAL A 159 4.85 -2.87 -10.33
CA VAL A 159 4.56 -2.13 -11.57
C VAL A 159 5.20 -2.86 -12.76
N GLY A 160 4.45 -3.04 -13.83
CA GLY A 160 4.96 -3.67 -15.06
C GLY A 160 3.90 -3.77 -16.17
N TYR A 161 4.29 -4.18 -17.35
CA TYR A 161 3.35 -4.42 -18.44
C TYR A 161 2.50 -5.66 -18.12
N PRO A 162 1.14 -5.57 -18.16
CA PRO A 162 0.27 -6.67 -17.79
C PRO A 162 0.39 -7.85 -18.78
N ALA A 163 0.48 -9.07 -18.24
CA ALA A 163 0.38 -10.32 -18.97
C ALA A 163 -0.94 -11.06 -18.70
N GLU A 164 -1.88 -10.40 -18.06
CA GLU A 164 -3.21 -10.93 -17.77
C GLU A 164 -4.25 -9.81 -17.85
N GLU A 165 -5.51 -10.20 -18.04
CA GLU A 165 -6.64 -9.31 -17.95
C GLU A 165 -7.64 -9.86 -16.93
N PRO A 166 -7.42 -9.62 -15.62
CA PRO A 166 -8.35 -10.08 -14.60
C PRO A 166 -9.65 -9.30 -14.67
N GLY A 167 -10.75 -9.94 -14.28
CA GLY A 167 -12.04 -9.27 -14.11
C GLY A 167 -11.98 -8.14 -13.08
N GLN A 168 -12.85 -7.17 -13.21
CA GLN A 168 -12.99 -6.10 -12.23
C GLN A 168 -13.71 -6.63 -10.98
N LYS A 169 -13.10 -6.43 -9.81
CA LYS A 169 -13.72 -6.80 -8.54
C LYS A 169 -14.84 -5.81 -8.21
N PRO A 170 -16.06 -6.27 -7.88
CA PRO A 170 -17.14 -5.38 -7.46
C PRO A 170 -16.74 -4.58 -6.22
N ARG A 171 -17.38 -3.43 -6.04
CA ARG A 171 -17.21 -2.56 -4.89
C ARG A 171 -18.54 -2.46 -4.13
N LEU A 172 -18.47 -2.11 -2.86
CA LEU A 172 -19.64 -1.75 -2.07
C LEU A 172 -20.48 -0.70 -2.80
N PRO A 173 -21.82 -0.69 -2.64
CA PRO A 173 -22.67 0.38 -3.16
C PRO A 173 -22.16 1.74 -2.70
N LYS A 174 -22.34 2.76 -3.54
CA LYS A 174 -21.90 4.13 -3.24
C LYS A 174 -22.43 4.62 -1.89
N GLU A 175 -23.68 4.30 -1.59
CA GLU A 175 -24.42 4.68 -0.38
C GLU A 175 -23.83 4.06 0.91
N ALA A 176 -23.04 2.97 0.76
CA ALA A 176 -22.33 2.34 1.88
C ALA A 176 -20.93 2.95 2.14
N VAL A 177 -20.45 3.85 1.27
CA VAL A 177 -19.10 4.41 1.32
C VAL A 177 -19.11 5.94 1.33
N CYS A 178 -20.06 6.56 0.61
CA CYS A 178 -20.14 8.01 0.45
C CYS A 178 -21.43 8.52 1.08
N PHE A 179 -21.32 9.39 2.09
CA PHE A 179 -22.45 9.93 2.84
C PHE A 179 -22.56 11.44 2.64
N GLU A 180 -23.79 11.94 2.61
CA GLU A 180 -24.05 13.38 2.57
C GLU A 180 -24.22 13.95 3.98
N GLY A 181 -23.37 14.88 4.35
CA GLY A 181 -23.43 15.62 5.61
C GLY A 181 -23.05 14.85 6.86
N LYS A 182 -23.55 13.63 7.06
CA LYS A 182 -23.32 12.81 8.26
C LYS A 182 -23.17 11.33 7.91
N TYR A 183 -22.39 10.62 8.72
CA TYR A 183 -22.26 9.18 8.61
C TYR A 183 -23.61 8.50 8.89
N ASN A 184 -23.96 7.50 8.05
CA ASN A 184 -25.15 6.64 8.25
C ASN A 184 -24.69 5.23 8.63
N SER A 185 -25.16 4.73 9.78
CA SER A 185 -24.84 3.39 10.29
C SER A 185 -25.80 2.29 9.83
N ASP A 186 -26.89 2.64 9.14
CA ASP A 186 -27.84 1.64 8.60
C ASP A 186 -27.33 1.05 7.28
N LEU A 187 -26.37 0.13 7.42
CA LEU A 187 -25.66 -0.48 6.28
C LEU A 187 -26.09 -1.93 6.00
N LYS A 188 -26.88 -2.56 6.88
CA LYS A 188 -27.18 -4.01 6.80
C LYS A 188 -27.79 -4.41 5.46
N GLY A 189 -28.74 -3.65 4.94
CA GLY A 189 -29.37 -3.93 3.64
C GLY A 189 -28.41 -3.83 2.48
N LEU A 190 -27.54 -2.81 2.50
CA LEU A 190 -26.51 -2.59 1.46
C LEU A 190 -25.43 -3.67 1.49
N LEU A 191 -25.01 -4.13 2.67
CA LEU A 191 -24.04 -5.23 2.81
C LEU A 191 -24.62 -6.54 2.27
N LYS A 192 -25.90 -6.85 2.56
CA LYS A 192 -26.57 -8.05 2.03
C LYS A 192 -26.64 -8.01 0.49
N GLN A 193 -27.02 -6.88 -0.09
CA GLN A 193 -27.01 -6.70 -1.55
C GLN A 193 -25.62 -6.91 -2.14
N TYR A 194 -24.58 -6.40 -1.48
CA TYR A 194 -23.21 -6.59 -1.91
C TYR A 194 -22.74 -8.03 -1.78
N ASP A 195 -23.14 -8.76 -0.73
CA ASP A 195 -22.85 -10.19 -0.56
C ASP A 195 -23.35 -11.00 -1.75
N GLU A 196 -24.55 -10.73 -2.25
CA GLU A 196 -25.09 -11.39 -3.43
C GLU A 196 -24.22 -11.16 -4.68
N GLN A 197 -23.83 -9.92 -4.94
CA GLN A 197 -22.96 -9.56 -6.05
C GLN A 197 -21.56 -10.18 -5.91
N TYR A 198 -21.00 -10.12 -4.71
CA TYR A 198 -19.65 -10.62 -4.44
C TYR A 198 -19.59 -12.15 -4.51
N ALA A 199 -20.65 -12.85 -4.09
CA ALA A 199 -20.77 -14.30 -4.22
C ALA A 199 -20.79 -14.73 -5.70
N VAL A 200 -21.49 -14.01 -6.57
CA VAL A 200 -21.46 -14.25 -8.03
C VAL A 200 -20.03 -14.05 -8.56
N TYR A 201 -19.41 -12.92 -8.24
CA TYR A 201 -18.04 -12.65 -8.65
C TYR A 201 -17.05 -13.75 -8.19
N LEU A 202 -17.17 -14.24 -6.94
CA LEU A 202 -16.30 -15.30 -6.41
C LEU A 202 -16.45 -16.62 -7.17
N ARG A 203 -17.66 -16.96 -7.62
CA ARG A 203 -17.92 -18.17 -8.40
C ARG A 203 -17.45 -18.08 -9.85
N GLU A 204 -17.63 -16.90 -10.48
CA GLU A 204 -17.42 -16.70 -11.92
C GLU A 204 -16.01 -16.25 -12.29
N ARG A 205 -15.22 -15.75 -11.32
CA ARG A 205 -13.85 -15.30 -11.63
C ARG A 205 -13.00 -16.47 -12.12
N PRO A 206 -12.12 -16.23 -13.12
CA PRO A 206 -11.34 -17.30 -13.78
C PRO A 206 -10.29 -17.96 -12.88
N TRP A 207 -9.90 -17.28 -11.77
CA TRP A 207 -8.85 -17.74 -10.87
C TRP A 207 -9.35 -17.75 -9.42
N ASN A 208 -9.00 -18.80 -8.67
CA ASN A 208 -9.43 -18.97 -7.27
C ASN A 208 -10.94 -18.86 -7.08
N SER A 209 -11.73 -19.44 -7.98
CA SER A 209 -13.17 -19.57 -7.84
C SER A 209 -13.50 -20.28 -6.51
N ARG A 210 -14.42 -19.73 -5.74
CA ARG A 210 -14.84 -20.27 -4.45
C ARG A 210 -16.26 -19.84 -4.09
N VAL A 211 -16.87 -20.58 -3.18
CA VAL A 211 -18.14 -20.22 -2.55
C VAL A 211 -17.85 -19.31 -1.34
N GLY A 212 -18.68 -18.32 -1.12
CA GLY A 212 -18.58 -17.37 -0.01
C GLY A 212 -19.16 -16.01 -0.37
N ASP A 213 -19.16 -15.12 0.59
CA ASP A 213 -19.61 -13.74 0.47
C ASP A 213 -18.61 -12.79 1.14
N TRP A 214 -18.84 -11.49 1.06
CA TRP A 214 -17.93 -10.49 1.59
C TRP A 214 -18.01 -10.38 3.11
N THR A 215 -19.23 -10.42 3.68
CA THR A 215 -19.41 -10.31 5.14
C THR A 215 -18.81 -11.49 5.87
N GLY A 216 -18.96 -12.71 5.35
CA GLY A 216 -18.31 -13.91 5.88
C GLY A 216 -16.78 -13.81 5.82
N MET A 217 -16.25 -13.39 4.67
CA MET A 217 -14.82 -13.20 4.49
C MET A 217 -14.25 -12.14 5.46
N ALA A 218 -14.95 -11.03 5.65
CA ALA A 218 -14.53 -9.96 6.56
C ALA A 218 -14.54 -10.43 8.02
N ALA A 219 -15.61 -11.13 8.43
CA ALA A 219 -15.71 -11.70 9.77
C ALA A 219 -14.62 -12.73 10.07
N ASP A 220 -14.33 -13.60 9.09
CA ASP A 220 -13.29 -14.62 9.23
C ASP A 220 -11.88 -13.99 9.30
N PHE A 221 -11.63 -12.94 8.52
CA PHE A 221 -10.34 -12.23 8.52
C PHE A 221 -10.04 -11.58 9.87
N TYR A 222 -11.06 -11.01 10.54
CA TYR A 222 -10.90 -10.34 11.84
C TYR A 222 -11.25 -11.27 13.04
N ARG A 223 -11.31 -12.57 12.82
CA ARG A 223 -11.61 -13.53 13.92
C ARG A 223 -10.45 -13.54 14.93
N PRO A 224 -10.74 -13.38 16.23
CA PRO A 224 -9.70 -13.50 17.26
C PRO A 224 -9.11 -14.92 17.37
N PRO A 225 -7.82 -15.07 17.74
CA PRO A 225 -6.85 -13.99 17.96
C PRO A 225 -6.33 -13.43 16.63
N TYR A 226 -6.63 -12.15 16.35
CA TYR A 226 -6.15 -11.49 15.15
C TYR A 226 -4.77 -10.87 15.41
N CYS A 227 -3.78 -11.28 14.64
CA CYS A 227 -2.45 -10.66 14.62
C CYS A 227 -1.86 -10.89 13.23
N HIS A 228 -2.04 -9.93 12.33
CA HIS A 228 -1.59 -10.08 10.95
C HIS A 228 -0.11 -9.69 10.77
N TYR A 229 0.33 -8.63 11.47
CA TYR A 229 1.71 -8.13 11.42
C TYR A 229 2.30 -8.06 12.83
N PRO A 230 2.80 -9.19 13.38
CA PRO A 230 3.23 -9.28 14.79
C PRO A 230 4.45 -8.40 15.12
N GLU A 231 5.31 -8.12 14.14
CA GLU A 231 6.52 -7.31 14.35
C GLU A 231 6.25 -5.80 14.36
N VAL A 232 5.11 -5.34 13.80
CA VAL A 232 4.84 -3.90 13.59
C VAL A 232 4.90 -3.08 14.88
N PRO A 233 4.31 -3.49 16.03
CA PRO A 233 4.38 -2.67 17.24
C PRO A 233 5.83 -2.45 17.73
N GLU A 234 6.65 -3.48 17.72
CA GLU A 234 8.05 -3.40 18.14
C GLU A 234 8.89 -2.60 17.11
N MET A 235 8.68 -2.86 15.84
CA MET A 235 9.33 -2.13 14.76
C MET A 235 9.05 -0.64 14.84
N LEU A 236 7.81 -0.24 15.07
CA LEU A 236 7.44 1.17 15.23
C LEU A 236 8.14 1.81 16.43
N ALA A 237 8.21 1.11 17.56
CA ALA A 237 8.92 1.58 18.74
C ALA A 237 10.42 1.77 18.47
N GLN A 238 11.07 0.81 17.80
CA GLN A 238 12.50 0.89 17.44
C GLN A 238 12.76 2.01 16.43
N GLN A 239 11.82 2.28 15.52
CA GLN A 239 11.88 3.40 14.58
C GLN A 239 11.53 4.76 15.21
N GLY A 240 11.22 4.82 16.49
CA GLY A 240 10.97 6.05 17.25
C GLY A 240 9.51 6.47 17.30
N PHE A 241 8.60 5.69 16.71
CA PHE A 241 7.16 5.92 16.77
C PHE A 241 6.57 5.17 17.97
N LEU A 242 5.54 5.73 18.61
CA LEU A 242 4.81 5.10 19.74
C LEU A 242 5.72 4.69 20.91
N SER A 243 6.86 5.35 21.10
CA SER A 243 7.84 5.02 22.15
C SER A 243 7.44 5.53 23.54
N GLN A 244 6.42 6.37 23.64
CA GLN A 244 5.87 6.85 24.90
C GLN A 244 4.59 6.05 25.23
N ARG A 245 4.64 5.27 26.28
CA ARG A 245 3.49 4.72 26.99
C ARG A 245 3.21 5.55 28.25
#